data_77fe3eb6f4e10ecb5fb0d52b5152dff7
#
_entry.id   77fe3eb6f4e10ecb5fb0d52b5152dff7
#
_cell.length_a   1.000
_cell.length_b   1.000
_cell.length_c   1.000
_cell.angle_alpha   90.00
_cell.angle_beta   90.00
_cell.angle_gamma   90.00
#
_symmetry.space_group_name_H-M   'P 1'
#
loop_
_entity.id
_entity.type
_entity.pdbx_description
1 polymer ?
#
loop_
_entity_poly.entity_id
_entity_poly.type
_entity_poly.pdbx_seq_one_letter_code
_entity_poly.pdbx_strand_id
1 'polypeptide(L)'
;MVRRGSMSIFEYTPEELLGTVESVDTSTVIVKVENDDKLRGLQVNHLISIQSSKIGQHLIGLVSKIIRKSAYSDPVADISPELGFNIIKVILIGTHFDRDAGKDNVFRRSLATIPTINAECHLIHGDRLKRFMQAISSIPEGEDAVSLQIGNYSIDEDATAWLNGNKLFQRHAVIVGSTGSGKSWCVAKILEQVAALKSADAILFDIHGEYSTLQGDSFSHFKVAGPNDTLGEGLLFLPYWLLTYEEMLSLMLDRSDNNAPNQAMMFSSAVIEG
;
A
#
# COMPACT_ATOMS: atom_id res chain seq x y z
N MET A 1 5.76 -19.88 -32.81
CA MET A 1 5.76 -18.96 -31.64
C MET A 1 5.06 -19.69 -30.48
N VAL A 2 5.83 -20.40 -29.67
CA VAL A 2 5.32 -21.20 -28.56
C VAL A 2 4.90 -20.20 -27.46
N ARG A 3 3.58 -20.09 -27.19
CA ARG A 3 3.09 -19.34 -26.04
C ARG A 3 3.66 -20.02 -24.78
N ARG A 4 4.59 -19.37 -24.08
CA ARG A 4 4.94 -19.77 -22.73
C ARG A 4 3.64 -19.71 -21.92
N GLY A 5 3.14 -20.87 -21.49
CA GLY A 5 2.04 -20.94 -20.54
C GLY A 5 2.47 -20.16 -19.30
N SER A 6 1.66 -19.21 -18.86
CA SER A 6 1.87 -18.53 -17.59
C SER A 6 1.80 -19.58 -16.51
N MET A 7 2.89 -19.75 -15.79
CA MET A 7 3.00 -20.70 -14.68
C MET A 7 2.21 -20.14 -13.51
N SER A 8 1.34 -20.95 -12.86
CA SER A 8 0.64 -20.54 -11.65
C SER A 8 1.64 -19.99 -10.61
N ILE A 9 1.24 -18.95 -9.86
CA ILE A 9 2.07 -18.44 -8.76
C ILE A 9 2.12 -19.47 -7.63
N PHE A 10 1.06 -20.27 -7.48
CA PHE A 10 0.83 -21.17 -6.34
C PHE A 10 1.07 -22.65 -6.69
N GLU A 11 2.24 -22.93 -7.21
CA GLU A 11 2.73 -24.31 -7.32
C GLU A 11 3.62 -24.62 -6.10
N TYR A 12 3.22 -25.61 -5.31
CA TYR A 12 3.89 -25.98 -4.08
C TYR A 12 4.39 -27.43 -4.14
N THR A 13 5.50 -27.69 -3.46
CA THR A 13 5.97 -29.05 -3.20
C THR A 13 5.30 -29.60 -1.92
N PRO A 14 5.22 -30.92 -1.75
CA PRO A 14 4.63 -31.51 -0.52
C PRO A 14 5.34 -31.07 0.77
N GLU A 15 6.62 -30.71 0.70
CA GLU A 15 7.41 -30.24 1.84
C GLU A 15 6.99 -28.83 2.31
N GLU A 16 6.40 -28.03 1.41
CA GLU A 16 5.94 -26.67 1.69
C GLU A 16 4.53 -26.64 2.32
N LEU A 17 3.88 -27.80 2.49
CA LEU A 17 2.59 -27.89 3.16
C LEU A 17 2.70 -27.35 4.58
N LEU A 18 1.97 -26.30 4.89
CA LEU A 18 1.90 -25.71 6.24
C LEU A 18 0.96 -26.51 7.13
N GLY A 19 -0.20 -26.86 6.63
CA GLY A 19 -1.24 -27.58 7.35
C GLY A 19 -2.48 -27.78 6.50
N THR A 20 -3.54 -28.25 7.13
CA THR A 20 -4.82 -28.55 6.45
C THR A 20 -5.98 -27.83 7.14
N VAL A 21 -7.03 -27.55 6.36
CA VAL A 21 -8.25 -26.93 6.88
C VAL A 21 -8.99 -27.90 7.80
N GLU A 22 -9.19 -27.50 9.05
CA GLU A 22 -9.93 -28.26 10.06
C GLU A 22 -11.40 -27.82 10.15
N SER A 23 -11.64 -26.52 10.10
CA SER A 23 -12.99 -26.00 10.11
C SER A 23 -13.09 -24.66 9.37
N VAL A 24 -14.28 -24.34 8.90
CA VAL A 24 -14.59 -23.10 8.18
C VAL A 24 -15.83 -22.47 8.78
N ASP A 25 -15.72 -21.17 9.11
CA ASP A 25 -16.84 -20.35 9.53
C ASP A 25 -16.87 -19.08 8.69
N THR A 26 -17.78 -19.04 7.71
CA THR A 26 -18.00 -17.94 6.76
C THR A 26 -16.70 -17.45 6.08
N SER A 27 -15.97 -16.52 6.72
CA SER A 27 -14.71 -15.95 6.22
C SER A 27 -13.49 -16.34 7.06
N THR A 28 -13.70 -17.11 8.12
CA THR A 28 -12.65 -17.57 9.02
C THR A 28 -12.40 -19.05 8.81
N VAL A 29 -11.13 -19.41 8.68
CA VAL A 29 -10.68 -20.79 8.51
C VAL A 29 -9.76 -21.14 9.66
N ILE A 30 -9.99 -22.31 10.25
CA ILE A 30 -9.08 -22.91 11.21
C ILE A 30 -8.22 -23.93 10.48
N VAL A 31 -6.92 -23.73 10.55
CA VAL A 31 -5.94 -24.60 9.93
C VAL A 31 -5.21 -25.36 11.02
N LYS A 32 -5.20 -26.68 10.90
CA LYS A 32 -4.41 -27.58 11.73
C LYS A 32 -3.00 -27.66 11.20
N VAL A 33 -2.03 -27.46 12.08
CA VAL A 33 -0.60 -27.59 11.75
C VAL A 33 0.02 -28.71 12.59
N GLU A 34 0.52 -29.73 11.94
CA GLU A 34 1.05 -30.92 12.62
C GLU A 34 2.53 -30.75 13.04
N ASN A 35 3.29 -29.99 12.26
CA ASN A 35 4.71 -29.79 12.49
C ASN A 35 5.00 -28.44 13.16
N ASP A 36 5.50 -28.49 14.39
CA ASP A 36 5.86 -27.33 15.21
C ASP A 36 6.95 -26.46 14.56
N ASP A 37 7.86 -27.04 13.81
CA ASP A 37 8.94 -26.28 13.17
C ASP A 37 8.39 -25.30 12.12
N LYS A 38 7.30 -25.66 11.46
CA LYS A 38 6.62 -24.79 10.48
C LYS A 38 5.97 -23.54 11.12
N LEU A 39 5.70 -23.60 12.42
CA LEU A 39 5.18 -22.44 13.15
C LEU A 39 6.25 -21.46 13.61
N ARG A 40 7.53 -21.85 13.63
CA ARG A 40 8.60 -20.98 14.14
C ARG A 40 8.78 -19.71 13.30
N GLY A 41 8.63 -19.83 11.98
CA GLY A 41 8.71 -18.70 11.04
C GLY A 41 7.38 -18.01 10.77
N LEU A 42 6.27 -18.50 11.34
CA LEU A 42 4.95 -17.95 11.05
C LEU A 42 4.61 -16.78 11.98
N GLN A 43 4.10 -15.69 11.40
CA GLN A 43 3.68 -14.49 12.12
C GLN A 43 2.24 -14.12 11.77
N VAL A 44 1.62 -13.34 12.65
CA VAL A 44 0.35 -12.68 12.35
C VAL A 44 0.56 -11.74 11.15
N ASN A 45 -0.43 -11.65 10.29
CA ASN A 45 -0.42 -10.95 8.99
C ASN A 45 0.36 -11.66 7.86
N HIS A 46 0.93 -12.83 8.08
CA HIS A 46 1.40 -13.65 6.97
C HIS A 46 0.23 -14.05 6.08
N LEU A 47 0.50 -14.14 4.78
CA LEU A 47 -0.47 -14.58 3.77
C LEU A 47 -0.39 -16.09 3.58
N ILE A 48 -1.55 -16.71 3.48
CA ILE A 48 -1.69 -18.15 3.25
C ILE A 48 -2.52 -18.38 1.99
N SER A 49 -2.04 -19.28 1.15
CA SER A 49 -2.79 -19.87 0.04
C SER A 49 -3.48 -21.13 0.52
N ILE A 50 -4.79 -21.22 0.29
CA ILE A 50 -5.60 -22.40 0.58
C ILE A 50 -6.10 -22.96 -0.73
N GLN A 51 -5.91 -24.27 -0.94
CA GLN A 51 -6.37 -24.93 -2.14
C GLN A 51 -7.89 -24.85 -2.27
N SER A 52 -8.37 -24.42 -3.42
CA SER A 52 -9.80 -24.41 -3.74
C SER A 52 -10.24 -25.76 -4.30
N SER A 53 -11.50 -26.09 -4.15
CA SER A 53 -12.12 -27.23 -4.82
C SER A 53 -12.14 -27.11 -6.36
N LYS A 54 -11.88 -25.92 -6.90
CA LYS A 54 -11.80 -25.64 -8.33
C LYS A 54 -10.36 -25.49 -8.78
N ILE A 55 -10.00 -26.19 -9.84
CA ILE A 55 -8.65 -26.10 -10.44
C ILE A 55 -8.37 -24.68 -10.92
N GLY A 56 -7.13 -24.21 -10.69
CA GLY A 56 -6.70 -22.86 -11.08
C GLY A 56 -7.29 -21.74 -10.21
N GLN A 57 -7.81 -22.08 -9.02
CA GLN A 57 -8.28 -21.11 -8.04
C GLN A 57 -7.66 -21.42 -6.69
N HIS A 58 -7.19 -20.35 -6.02
CA HIS A 58 -6.64 -20.42 -4.68
C HIS A 58 -7.33 -19.38 -3.80
N LEU A 59 -7.78 -19.79 -2.63
CA LEU A 59 -8.30 -18.86 -1.63
C LEU A 59 -7.13 -18.26 -0.89
N ILE A 60 -7.14 -16.96 -0.74
CA ILE A 60 -6.07 -16.24 -0.05
C ILE A 60 -6.58 -15.77 1.29
N GLY A 61 -5.82 -16.04 2.32
CA GLY A 61 -6.14 -15.64 3.68
C GLY A 61 -4.98 -15.00 4.41
N LEU A 62 -5.31 -14.29 5.48
CA LEU A 62 -4.39 -13.60 6.36
C LEU A 62 -4.39 -14.29 7.72
N VAL A 63 -3.21 -14.63 8.24
CA VAL A 63 -3.07 -15.18 9.59
C VAL A 63 -3.49 -14.12 10.61
N SER A 64 -4.54 -14.39 11.36
CA SER A 64 -5.05 -13.49 12.40
C SER A 64 -4.67 -13.91 13.80
N LYS A 65 -4.47 -15.21 14.04
CA LYS A 65 -4.09 -15.76 15.34
C LYS A 65 -3.34 -17.08 15.18
N ILE A 66 -2.35 -17.29 16.01
CA ILE A 66 -1.58 -18.54 16.11
C ILE A 66 -1.76 -19.08 17.53
N ILE A 67 -2.20 -20.32 17.68
CA ILE A 67 -2.39 -20.99 18.97
C ILE A 67 -1.46 -22.21 18.98
N ARG A 68 -0.48 -22.17 19.87
CA ARG A 68 0.40 -23.31 20.13
C ARG A 68 -0.09 -24.03 21.37
N LYS A 69 -0.20 -25.32 21.32
CA LYS A 69 -0.44 -26.14 22.51
C LYS A 69 0.87 -26.56 23.14
N SER A 70 1.00 -26.35 24.46
CA SER A 70 2.03 -26.96 25.28
C SER A 70 1.58 -28.38 25.66
N ALA A 71 2.49 -29.31 25.76
CA ALA A 71 2.23 -30.64 26.28
C ALA A 71 1.79 -30.63 27.78
N TYR A 72 1.95 -29.47 28.46
CA TYR A 72 1.43 -29.18 29.79
C TYR A 72 0.20 -28.27 29.67
N SER A 73 -0.99 -28.85 29.55
CA SER A 73 -2.24 -28.11 29.61
C SER A 73 -2.64 -27.92 31.08
N ASP A 74 -2.63 -26.67 31.55
CA ASP A 74 -3.36 -26.27 32.75
C ASP A 74 -4.87 -26.49 32.53
N PRO A 75 -5.59 -27.18 33.44
CA PRO A 75 -7.00 -27.53 33.27
C PRO A 75 -7.98 -26.35 33.41
N VAL A 76 -7.52 -25.11 33.51
CA VAL A 76 -8.37 -23.93 33.83
C VAL A 76 -8.64 -23.02 32.61
N ALA A 77 -8.12 -23.30 31.43
CA ALA A 77 -8.43 -22.47 30.26
C ALA A 77 -9.63 -23.04 29.49
N ASP A 78 -10.68 -22.26 29.43
CA ASP A 78 -11.99 -22.47 28.76
C ASP A 78 -11.88 -22.59 27.22
N ILE A 79 -10.93 -23.40 26.72
CA ILE A 79 -10.75 -23.74 25.30
C ILE A 79 -10.91 -25.24 25.20
N SER A 80 -11.90 -25.66 24.42
CA SER A 80 -12.30 -27.06 24.16
C SER A 80 -11.12 -28.03 24.22
N PRO A 81 -11.18 -29.06 25.11
CA PRO A 81 -10.04 -29.94 25.42
C PRO A 81 -9.68 -30.94 24.31
N GLU A 82 -10.31 -30.91 23.16
CA GLU A 82 -10.25 -31.97 22.15
C GLU A 82 -9.17 -31.83 21.06
N LEU A 83 -8.52 -30.68 20.94
CA LEU A 83 -7.58 -30.45 19.86
C LEU A 83 -6.12 -30.52 20.35
N GLY A 84 -5.50 -31.69 20.20
CA GLY A 84 -4.10 -31.96 20.60
C GLY A 84 -3.02 -31.37 19.67
N PHE A 85 -3.37 -30.45 18.74
CA PHE A 85 -2.47 -29.92 17.71
C PHE A 85 -2.49 -28.39 17.66
N ASN A 86 -1.47 -27.82 17.02
CA ASN A 86 -1.37 -26.40 16.81
C ASN A 86 -2.40 -25.90 15.79
N ILE A 87 -2.91 -24.71 16.02
CA ILE A 87 -3.99 -24.12 15.21
C ILE A 87 -3.60 -22.73 14.76
N ILE A 88 -3.91 -22.44 13.51
CA ILE A 88 -3.83 -21.11 12.94
C ILE A 88 -5.25 -20.66 12.58
N LYS A 89 -5.63 -19.46 13.01
CA LYS A 89 -6.84 -18.81 12.55
C LYS A 89 -6.52 -17.90 11.38
N VAL A 90 -7.17 -18.13 10.25
CA VAL A 90 -6.96 -17.42 8.99
C VAL A 90 -8.25 -16.70 8.59
N ILE A 91 -8.15 -15.43 8.23
CA ILE A 91 -9.26 -14.65 7.67
C ILE A 91 -9.10 -14.63 6.15
N LEU A 92 -10.12 -15.11 5.43
CA LEU A 92 -10.11 -15.09 3.97
C LEU A 92 -10.26 -13.66 3.46
N ILE A 93 -9.39 -13.26 2.53
CA ILE A 93 -9.35 -11.90 1.95
C ILE A 93 -9.72 -11.87 0.48
N GLY A 94 -9.80 -13.01 -0.21
CA GLY A 94 -10.18 -13.08 -1.60
C GLY A 94 -9.80 -14.38 -2.28
N THR A 95 -9.98 -14.41 -3.59
CA THR A 95 -9.64 -15.55 -4.46
C THR A 95 -8.65 -15.12 -5.52
N HIS A 96 -7.60 -15.89 -5.66
CA HIS A 96 -6.66 -15.79 -6.78
C HIS A 96 -7.08 -16.80 -7.87
N PHE A 97 -7.00 -16.36 -9.10
CA PHE A 97 -7.26 -17.15 -10.30
C PHE A 97 -5.98 -17.23 -11.10
N ASP A 98 -5.52 -18.41 -11.43
CA ASP A 98 -4.36 -18.60 -12.30
C ASP A 98 -4.65 -17.98 -13.67
N ARG A 99 -5.91 -18.11 -14.11
CA ARG A 99 -6.41 -17.46 -15.33
C ARG A 99 -7.86 -17.04 -15.19
N ASP A 100 -8.16 -15.80 -15.55
CA ASP A 100 -9.50 -15.25 -15.53
C ASP A 100 -9.71 -14.26 -16.68
N ALA A 101 -10.75 -14.50 -17.51
CA ALA A 101 -11.10 -13.65 -18.65
C ALA A 101 -9.90 -13.33 -19.59
N GLY A 102 -9.00 -14.30 -19.80
CA GLY A 102 -7.83 -14.16 -20.66
C GLY A 102 -6.62 -13.47 -20.01
N LYS A 103 -6.72 -13.06 -18.76
CA LYS A 103 -5.62 -12.55 -17.94
C LYS A 103 -5.09 -13.63 -17.02
N ASP A 104 -3.80 -13.67 -16.84
CA ASP A 104 -3.11 -14.59 -15.94
C ASP A 104 -2.95 -13.97 -14.56
N ASN A 105 -2.97 -14.80 -13.51
CA ASN A 105 -2.73 -14.40 -12.12
C ASN A 105 -3.60 -13.22 -11.63
N VAL A 106 -4.91 -13.39 -11.66
CA VAL A 106 -5.87 -12.35 -11.26
C VAL A 106 -6.33 -12.56 -9.81
N PHE A 107 -6.19 -11.53 -8.97
CA PHE A 107 -6.75 -11.53 -7.63
C PHE A 107 -8.06 -10.73 -7.55
N ARG A 108 -9.07 -11.33 -6.92
CA ARG A 108 -10.36 -10.68 -6.61
C ARG A 108 -10.62 -10.72 -5.11
N ARG A 109 -11.07 -9.63 -4.54
CA ARG A 109 -11.42 -9.52 -3.11
C ARG A 109 -12.73 -10.22 -2.75
N SER A 110 -13.32 -10.96 -3.65
CA SER A 110 -14.51 -11.77 -3.42
C SER A 110 -14.13 -13.23 -3.24
N LEU A 111 -14.84 -13.94 -2.37
CA LEU A 111 -14.70 -15.38 -2.21
C LEU A 111 -15.52 -16.07 -3.29
N ALA A 112 -14.84 -16.72 -4.23
CA ALA A 112 -15.50 -17.47 -5.31
C ALA A 112 -16.00 -18.85 -4.84
N THR A 113 -15.37 -19.39 -3.78
CA THR A 113 -15.69 -20.69 -3.18
C THR A 113 -15.39 -20.64 -1.68
N ILE A 114 -15.86 -21.63 -0.94
CA ILE A 114 -15.48 -21.87 0.46
C ILE A 114 -14.46 -23.02 0.44
N PRO A 115 -13.41 -22.99 1.30
CA PRO A 115 -12.45 -24.08 1.39
C PRO A 115 -13.15 -25.38 1.79
N THR A 116 -12.66 -26.47 1.28
CA THR A 116 -13.09 -27.80 1.74
C THR A 116 -12.30 -28.19 3.00
N ILE A 117 -12.90 -29.03 3.84
CA ILE A 117 -12.18 -29.65 4.95
C ILE A 117 -11.01 -30.48 4.40
N ASN A 118 -9.90 -30.51 5.10
CA ASN A 118 -8.62 -31.09 4.68
C ASN A 118 -7.98 -30.43 3.44
N ALA A 119 -8.48 -29.27 2.96
CA ALA A 119 -7.77 -28.52 1.92
C ALA A 119 -6.37 -28.12 2.38
N GLU A 120 -5.40 -28.24 1.49
CA GLU A 120 -4.00 -27.90 1.75
C GLU A 120 -3.81 -26.39 1.89
N CYS A 121 -3.00 -26.00 2.87
CA CYS A 121 -2.67 -24.62 3.18
C CYS A 121 -1.16 -24.44 3.11
N HIS A 122 -0.73 -23.38 2.40
CA HIS A 122 0.68 -23.09 2.18
C HIS A 122 0.97 -21.62 2.50
N LEU A 123 2.16 -21.35 3.06
CA LEU A 123 2.63 -19.99 3.30
C LEU A 123 3.03 -19.32 1.99
N ILE A 124 2.57 -18.10 1.80
CA ILE A 124 2.98 -17.26 0.65
C ILE A 124 4.16 -16.42 1.10
N HIS A 125 5.36 -16.73 0.62
CA HIS A 125 6.60 -16.03 0.95
C HIS A 125 7.54 -15.96 -0.25
N GLY A 126 8.63 -15.20 -0.14
CA GLY A 126 9.68 -15.09 -1.15
C GLY A 126 9.14 -14.63 -2.50
N ASP A 127 9.58 -15.29 -3.55
CA ASP A 127 9.19 -14.98 -4.94
C ASP A 127 7.68 -15.10 -5.19
N ARG A 128 6.99 -16.01 -4.49
CA ARG A 128 5.53 -16.14 -4.60
C ARG A 128 4.83 -14.92 -4.01
N LEU A 129 5.29 -14.41 -2.88
CA LEU A 129 4.74 -13.18 -2.29
C LEU A 129 4.94 -12.00 -3.24
N LYS A 130 6.14 -11.83 -3.77
CA LYS A 130 6.46 -10.77 -4.73
C LYS A 130 5.54 -10.82 -5.96
N ARG A 131 5.43 -11.99 -6.60
CA ARG A 131 4.57 -12.17 -7.79
C ARG A 131 3.09 -11.96 -7.47
N PHE A 132 2.62 -12.44 -6.32
CA PHE A 132 1.25 -12.25 -5.87
C PHE A 132 0.95 -10.76 -5.62
N MET A 133 1.84 -10.05 -4.96
CA MET A 133 1.67 -8.61 -4.71
C MET A 133 1.74 -7.78 -5.99
N GLN A 134 2.56 -8.16 -6.97
CA GLN A 134 2.55 -7.56 -8.30
C GLN A 134 1.20 -7.78 -9.01
N ALA A 135 0.64 -8.98 -8.93
CA ALA A 135 -0.69 -9.28 -9.46
C ALA A 135 -1.80 -8.44 -8.82
N ILE A 136 -1.78 -8.26 -7.48
CA ILE A 136 -2.71 -7.37 -6.77
C ILE A 136 -2.57 -5.92 -7.23
N SER A 137 -1.34 -5.43 -7.34
CA SER A 137 -1.04 -4.04 -7.73
C SER A 137 -1.45 -3.78 -9.18
N SER A 138 -1.67 -4.85 -9.98
CA SER A 138 -1.93 -4.75 -11.42
C SER A 138 -0.88 -3.89 -12.12
N ILE A 139 0.39 -4.11 -11.79
CA ILE A 139 1.50 -3.40 -12.44
C ILE A 139 1.56 -3.88 -13.88
N PRO A 140 1.48 -2.99 -14.88
CA PRO A 140 1.59 -3.39 -16.27
C PRO A 140 2.98 -3.97 -16.54
N GLU A 141 3.06 -4.94 -17.43
CA GLU A 141 4.33 -5.44 -17.97
C GLU A 141 4.62 -4.67 -19.26
N GLY A 142 5.85 -4.16 -19.42
CA GLY A 142 6.30 -3.47 -20.63
C GLY A 142 7.12 -2.21 -20.35
N GLU A 143 7.66 -1.60 -21.42
CA GLU A 143 8.52 -0.42 -21.35
C GLU A 143 7.80 0.84 -20.83
N ASP A 144 6.46 0.91 -20.98
CA ASP A 144 5.62 2.02 -20.49
C ASP A 144 5.09 1.78 -19.07
N ALA A 145 5.53 0.71 -18.39
CA ALA A 145 5.08 0.38 -17.07
C ALA A 145 5.69 1.31 -16.01
N VAL A 146 4.90 2.19 -15.44
CA VAL A 146 5.32 3.05 -14.33
C VAL A 146 5.15 2.28 -13.01
N SER A 147 6.22 1.61 -12.60
CA SER A 147 6.31 0.90 -11.32
C SER A 147 7.25 1.64 -10.38
N LEU A 148 6.78 1.98 -9.18
CA LEU A 148 7.54 2.70 -8.17
C LEU A 148 7.92 1.75 -7.04
N GLN A 149 9.21 1.59 -6.79
CA GLN A 149 9.72 0.79 -5.68
C GLN A 149 9.71 1.62 -4.39
N ILE A 150 8.87 1.26 -3.43
CA ILE A 150 8.72 2.02 -2.19
C ILE A 150 9.46 1.41 -0.99
N GLY A 151 9.97 0.18 -1.10
CA GLY A 151 10.65 -0.53 -0.02
C GLY A 151 10.44 -2.03 -0.12
N ASN A 152 10.51 -2.71 1.01
CA ASN A 152 10.24 -4.14 1.14
C ASN A 152 9.05 -4.38 2.07
N TYR A 153 8.43 -5.56 1.98
CA TYR A 153 7.34 -5.94 2.88
C TYR A 153 7.88 -6.27 4.27
N SER A 154 7.21 -5.78 5.32
CA SER A 154 7.60 -6.07 6.71
C SER A 154 7.45 -7.54 7.10
N ILE A 155 6.64 -8.31 6.36
CA ILE A 155 6.44 -9.75 6.55
C ILE A 155 7.48 -10.61 5.81
N ASP A 156 8.22 -10.01 4.88
CA ASP A 156 9.25 -10.68 4.08
C ASP A 156 10.21 -9.60 3.53
N GLU A 157 11.36 -9.47 4.15
CA GLU A 157 12.35 -8.42 3.83
C GLU A 157 12.99 -8.61 2.44
N ASP A 158 12.93 -9.81 1.88
CA ASP A 158 13.42 -10.11 0.53
C ASP A 158 12.39 -9.77 -0.56
N ALA A 159 11.13 -9.55 -0.18
CA ALA A 159 10.06 -9.22 -1.10
C ALA A 159 9.89 -7.71 -1.26
N THR A 160 10.27 -7.19 -2.42
CA THR A 160 10.16 -5.78 -2.78
C THR A 160 8.71 -5.34 -2.97
N ALA A 161 8.35 -4.21 -2.37
CA ALA A 161 7.04 -3.59 -2.50
C ALA A 161 7.01 -2.56 -3.64
N TRP A 162 6.04 -2.72 -4.55
CA TRP A 162 5.87 -1.89 -5.73
C TRP A 162 4.51 -1.21 -5.74
N LEU A 163 4.47 0.04 -6.17
CA LEU A 163 3.23 0.76 -6.49
C LEU A 163 3.06 0.88 -8.02
N ASN A 164 1.82 0.77 -8.45
CA ASN A 164 1.46 1.12 -9.82
C ASN A 164 1.36 2.65 -9.93
N GLY A 165 2.37 3.28 -10.53
CA GLY A 165 2.46 4.73 -10.65
C GLY A 165 1.32 5.33 -11.46
N ASN A 166 0.87 4.67 -12.54
CA ASN A 166 -0.26 5.13 -13.33
C ASN A 166 -1.54 5.25 -12.49
N LYS A 167 -1.80 4.26 -11.61
CA LYS A 167 -2.96 4.32 -10.71
C LYS A 167 -2.78 5.33 -9.58
N LEU A 168 -1.57 5.49 -9.07
CA LEU A 168 -1.25 6.42 -7.99
C LEU A 168 -1.49 7.86 -8.43
N PHE A 169 -0.96 8.25 -9.61
CA PHE A 169 -1.01 9.63 -10.09
C PHE A 169 -2.31 10.00 -10.81
N GLN A 170 -3.10 9.02 -11.23
CA GLN A 170 -4.44 9.29 -11.80
C GLN A 170 -5.51 9.56 -10.74
N ARG A 171 -5.21 9.38 -9.46
CA ARG A 171 -6.16 9.49 -8.34
C ARG A 171 -5.52 10.21 -7.16
N HIS A 172 -6.30 10.39 -6.10
CA HIS A 172 -5.82 10.95 -4.84
C HIS A 172 -5.16 9.85 -4.00
N ALA A 173 -4.06 10.20 -3.35
CA ALA A 173 -3.39 9.38 -2.35
C ALA A 173 -3.21 10.19 -1.07
N VAL A 174 -3.32 9.51 0.07
CA VAL A 174 -3.10 10.11 1.39
C VAL A 174 -2.12 9.26 2.16
N ILE A 175 -1.07 9.90 2.69
CA ILE A 175 -0.08 9.25 3.54
C ILE A 175 -0.29 9.77 4.97
N VAL A 176 -0.71 8.88 5.86
CA VAL A 176 -1.03 9.20 7.25
C VAL A 176 -0.16 8.42 8.21
N GLY A 177 0.12 9.00 9.36
CA GLY A 177 0.90 8.37 10.42
C GLY A 177 1.24 9.35 11.53
N SER A 178 1.68 8.86 12.68
CA SER A 178 2.18 9.67 13.79
C SER A 178 3.50 10.37 13.45
N THR A 179 3.92 11.33 14.26
CA THR A 179 5.24 11.94 14.15
C THR A 179 6.34 10.87 14.27
N GLY A 180 7.34 10.92 13.40
CA GLY A 180 8.42 9.93 13.38
C GLY A 180 8.09 8.61 12.68
N SER A 181 6.87 8.41 12.14
CA SER A 181 6.48 7.17 11.45
C SER A 181 7.03 7.02 10.03
N GLY A 182 7.78 8.00 9.51
CA GLY A 182 8.38 7.96 8.19
C GLY A 182 7.52 8.51 7.04
N LYS A 183 6.48 9.31 7.33
CA LYS A 183 5.63 9.92 6.27
C LYS A 183 6.44 10.70 5.24
N SER A 184 7.28 11.62 5.70
CA SER A 184 8.12 12.46 4.83
C SER A 184 9.13 11.63 4.04
N TRP A 185 9.68 10.58 4.64
CA TRP A 185 10.54 9.63 3.95
C TRP A 185 9.80 8.86 2.84
N CYS A 186 8.57 8.46 3.09
CA CYS A 186 7.73 7.79 2.08
C CYS A 186 7.45 8.71 0.90
N VAL A 187 7.11 9.99 1.15
CA VAL A 187 6.91 11.00 0.09
C VAL A 187 8.21 11.25 -0.67
N ALA A 188 9.34 11.45 0.04
CA ALA A 188 10.65 11.64 -0.58
C ALA A 188 11.01 10.47 -1.49
N LYS A 189 10.78 9.24 -1.03
CA LYS A 189 11.04 8.03 -1.83
C LYS A 189 10.18 7.96 -3.09
N ILE A 190 8.93 8.36 -3.02
CA ILE A 190 8.05 8.45 -4.20
C ILE A 190 8.58 9.52 -5.17
N LEU A 191 8.95 10.71 -4.67
CA LEU A 191 9.48 11.80 -5.50
C LEU A 191 10.80 11.43 -6.19
N GLU A 192 11.72 10.74 -5.50
CA GLU A 192 12.94 10.20 -6.12
C GLU A 192 12.65 9.25 -7.27
N GLN A 193 11.63 8.40 -7.11
CA GLN A 193 11.23 7.47 -8.17
C GLN A 193 10.55 8.21 -9.33
N VAL A 194 9.76 9.26 -9.05
CA VAL A 194 9.14 10.11 -10.07
C VAL A 194 10.19 10.87 -10.86
N ALA A 195 11.21 11.40 -10.19
CA ALA A 195 12.34 12.11 -10.82
C ALA A 195 13.10 11.25 -11.85
N ALA A 196 13.07 9.93 -11.69
CA ALA A 196 13.65 8.99 -12.67
C ALA A 196 12.77 8.73 -13.90
N LEU A 197 11.49 9.16 -13.88
CA LEU A 197 10.55 8.96 -14.98
C LEU A 197 10.66 10.08 -15.99
N LYS A 198 10.75 9.73 -17.29
CA LYS A 198 10.85 10.72 -18.38
C LYS A 198 9.54 11.44 -18.72
N SER A 199 8.42 10.92 -18.23
CA SER A 199 7.07 11.36 -18.61
C SER A 199 6.23 11.85 -17.44
N ALA A 200 6.86 12.16 -16.29
CA ALA A 200 6.14 12.61 -15.11
C ALA A 200 6.79 13.86 -14.53
N ASP A 201 5.96 14.86 -14.29
CA ASP A 201 6.32 16.07 -13.55
C ASP A 201 5.52 16.12 -12.25
N ALA A 202 6.14 16.64 -11.19
CA ALA A 202 5.50 16.80 -9.90
C ALA A 202 5.77 18.19 -9.32
N ILE A 203 4.75 18.79 -8.71
CA ILE A 203 4.88 20.04 -7.95
C ILE A 203 4.61 19.71 -6.50
N LEU A 204 5.57 20.03 -5.64
CA LEU A 204 5.49 19.83 -4.21
C LEU A 204 5.34 21.19 -3.50
N PHE A 205 4.28 21.34 -2.71
CA PHE A 205 4.11 22.45 -1.79
C PHE A 205 4.62 22.02 -0.41
N ASP A 206 5.85 22.41 -0.09
CA ASP A 206 6.54 22.04 1.15
C ASP A 206 6.37 23.12 2.21
N ILE A 207 5.29 23.04 2.97
CA ILE A 207 4.95 24.05 4.00
C ILE A 207 5.95 24.06 5.15
N HIS A 208 6.58 22.91 5.45
CA HIS A 208 7.46 22.74 6.60
C HIS A 208 8.96 22.71 6.25
N GLY A 209 9.32 22.73 4.96
CA GLY A 209 10.71 22.70 4.50
C GLY A 209 11.38 21.33 4.71
N GLU A 210 10.62 20.24 4.74
CA GLU A 210 11.16 18.89 5.02
C GLU A 210 11.89 18.28 3.82
N TYR A 211 11.69 18.80 2.61
CA TYR A 211 12.19 18.19 1.36
C TYR A 211 13.33 18.98 0.71
N SER A 212 13.88 19.96 1.39
CA SER A 212 15.02 20.76 0.89
C SER A 212 16.29 19.95 0.61
N THR A 213 16.37 18.74 1.17
CA THR A 213 17.48 17.79 0.97
C THR A 213 17.37 16.97 -0.31
N LEU A 214 16.22 16.96 -0.99
CA LEU A 214 16.08 16.34 -2.29
C LEU A 214 16.85 17.17 -3.32
N GLN A 215 17.97 16.67 -3.81
CA GLN A 215 18.88 17.37 -4.71
C GLN A 215 19.12 16.54 -5.98
N GLY A 216 19.60 17.22 -7.02
CA GLY A 216 19.93 16.64 -8.33
C GLY A 216 19.26 17.40 -9.46
N ASP A 217 19.66 17.11 -10.69
CA ASP A 217 19.22 17.84 -11.90
C ASP A 217 17.70 17.76 -12.16
N SER A 218 17.02 16.80 -11.52
CA SER A 218 15.56 16.61 -11.64
C SER A 218 14.76 17.39 -10.61
N PHE A 219 15.42 18.11 -9.66
CA PHE A 219 14.74 18.86 -8.61
C PHE A 219 15.04 20.35 -8.73
N SER A 220 14.00 21.16 -8.72
CA SER A 220 14.10 22.62 -8.67
C SER A 220 13.41 23.12 -7.42
N HIS A 221 14.12 23.86 -6.59
CA HIS A 221 13.59 24.40 -5.33
C HIS A 221 13.29 25.88 -5.48
N PHE A 222 12.10 26.27 -5.11
CA PHE A 222 11.65 27.66 -5.13
C PHE A 222 11.19 28.06 -3.73
N LYS A 223 11.61 29.23 -3.28
CA LYS A 223 11.10 29.88 -2.06
C LYS A 223 10.18 31.04 -2.46
N VAL A 224 9.02 31.12 -1.86
CA VAL A 224 8.17 32.31 -2.05
C VAL A 224 8.91 33.53 -1.49
N ALA A 225 9.04 34.54 -2.34
CA ALA A 225 9.74 35.76 -1.99
C ALA A 225 9.02 36.54 -0.87
N GLY A 226 9.77 36.98 0.11
CA GLY A 226 9.29 37.87 1.16
C GLY A 226 9.49 39.35 0.79
N PRO A 227 9.02 40.28 1.63
CA PRO A 227 9.05 41.73 1.33
C PRO A 227 10.46 42.31 1.20
N ASN A 228 11.47 41.64 1.72
CA ASN A 228 12.88 42.10 1.69
C ASN A 228 13.73 41.34 0.65
N ASP A 229 13.14 40.38 -0.04
CA ASP A 229 13.86 39.59 -1.05
C ASP A 229 13.95 40.40 -2.36
N THR A 230 15.12 40.34 -3.00
CA THR A 230 15.35 40.91 -4.33
C THR A 230 15.32 39.81 -5.37
N LEU A 231 15.15 40.16 -6.64
CA LEU A 231 15.16 39.19 -7.75
C LEU A 231 16.44 38.34 -7.69
N GLY A 232 16.27 37.02 -7.65
CA GLY A 232 17.33 36.03 -7.59
C GLY A 232 16.86 34.64 -8.01
N GLU A 233 17.81 33.75 -8.26
CA GLU A 233 17.51 32.36 -8.61
C GLU A 233 16.81 31.65 -7.44
N GLY A 234 15.83 30.83 -7.75
CA GLY A 234 15.09 30.06 -6.74
C GLY A 234 14.06 30.88 -5.94
N LEU A 235 13.80 32.12 -6.32
CA LEU A 235 12.76 32.93 -5.70
C LEU A 235 11.52 33.01 -6.60
N LEU A 236 10.37 32.71 -6.03
CA LEU A 236 9.07 32.84 -6.69
C LEU A 236 8.40 34.12 -6.20
N PHE A 237 8.21 35.05 -7.09
CA PHE A 237 7.42 36.27 -6.86
C PHE A 237 6.00 36.03 -7.38
N LEU A 238 5.01 36.32 -6.54
CA LEU A 238 3.61 36.27 -6.94
C LEU A 238 3.23 37.63 -7.57
N PRO A 239 3.04 37.74 -8.90
CA PRO A 239 2.67 38.96 -9.52
C PRO A 239 1.20 39.30 -9.22
N TYR A 240 0.96 40.42 -8.51
CA TYR A 240 -0.37 40.80 -8.05
C TYR A 240 -1.39 40.99 -9.19
N TRP A 241 -0.93 41.35 -10.38
CA TRP A 241 -1.79 41.54 -11.57
C TRP A 241 -2.35 40.21 -12.16
N LEU A 242 -1.86 39.07 -11.73
CA LEU A 242 -2.38 37.75 -12.07
C LEU A 242 -3.50 37.30 -11.12
N LEU A 243 -3.64 38.00 -9.99
CA LEU A 243 -4.64 37.65 -8.98
C LEU A 243 -5.98 38.31 -9.31
N THR A 244 -7.03 37.57 -9.12
CA THR A 244 -8.38 38.13 -9.09
C THR A 244 -8.58 38.96 -7.80
N TYR A 245 -9.58 39.84 -7.80
CA TYR A 245 -9.92 40.64 -6.62
C TYR A 245 -10.17 39.78 -5.38
N GLU A 246 -10.89 38.68 -5.54
CA GLU A 246 -11.18 37.73 -4.46
C GLU A 246 -9.93 37.02 -3.90
N GLU A 247 -9.00 36.69 -4.77
CA GLU A 247 -7.72 36.10 -4.37
C GLU A 247 -6.85 37.11 -3.63
N MET A 248 -6.80 38.33 -4.09
CA MET A 248 -6.11 39.43 -3.41
C MET A 248 -6.70 39.71 -2.02
N LEU A 249 -8.04 39.76 -1.91
CA LEU A 249 -8.70 39.87 -0.61
C LEU A 249 -8.35 38.72 0.32
N SER A 250 -8.31 37.53 -0.20
CA SER A 250 -7.98 36.33 0.60
C SER A 250 -6.53 36.31 1.06
N LEU A 251 -5.62 36.90 0.32
CA LEU A 251 -4.21 37.03 0.64
C LEU A 251 -3.92 38.13 1.68
N MET A 252 -4.64 39.25 1.57
CA MET A 252 -4.35 40.46 2.35
C MET A 252 -5.17 40.63 3.62
N LEU A 253 -6.33 39.94 3.69
CA LEU A 253 -7.25 40.10 4.81
C LEU A 253 -7.40 38.80 5.62
N ASP A 254 -7.24 38.92 6.92
CA ASP A 254 -7.65 37.87 7.83
C ASP A 254 -9.18 37.92 8.02
N ARG A 255 -9.87 36.96 7.42
CA ARG A 255 -11.36 36.88 7.50
C ARG A 255 -11.85 36.56 8.92
N SER A 256 -11.00 36.23 9.85
CA SER A 256 -11.33 35.99 11.26
C SER A 256 -11.30 37.30 12.08
N ASP A 257 -10.75 38.38 11.55
CA ASP A 257 -10.72 39.69 12.21
C ASP A 257 -12.11 40.34 12.17
N ASN A 258 -12.54 40.86 13.31
CA ASN A 258 -13.78 41.62 13.44
C ASN A 258 -13.85 42.87 12.53
N ASN A 259 -12.69 43.39 12.12
CA ASN A 259 -12.55 44.54 11.21
C ASN A 259 -12.46 44.10 9.72
N ALA A 260 -12.50 42.85 9.39
CA ALA A 260 -12.38 42.35 8.02
C ALA A 260 -13.35 43.04 7.03
N PRO A 261 -14.63 43.34 7.37
CA PRO A 261 -15.52 44.05 6.46
C PRO A 261 -15.05 45.48 6.15
N ASN A 262 -14.53 46.22 7.14
CA ASN A 262 -14.03 47.59 6.95
C ASN A 262 -12.72 47.57 6.13
N GLN A 263 -11.84 46.64 6.40
CA GLN A 263 -10.61 46.46 5.64
C GLN A 263 -10.91 46.09 4.18
N ALA A 264 -11.89 45.22 3.91
CA ALA A 264 -12.32 44.86 2.57
C ALA A 264 -12.88 46.09 1.80
N MET A 265 -13.65 46.93 2.48
CA MET A 265 -14.19 48.16 1.88
C MET A 265 -13.07 49.14 1.54
N MET A 266 -12.10 49.35 2.43
CA MET A 266 -10.94 50.21 2.16
C MET A 266 -10.10 49.69 1.00
N PHE A 267 -9.88 48.39 0.97
CA PHE A 267 -9.14 47.73 -0.12
C PHE A 267 -9.87 47.90 -1.46
N SER A 268 -11.19 47.69 -1.48
CA SER A 268 -12.01 47.90 -2.68
C SER A 268 -11.91 49.33 -3.20
N SER A 269 -11.99 50.33 -2.31
CA SER A 269 -11.83 51.73 -2.69
C SER A 269 -10.45 52.02 -3.29
N ALA A 270 -9.39 51.49 -2.68
CA ALA A 270 -8.03 51.70 -3.14
C ALA A 270 -7.73 51.04 -4.51
N VAL A 271 -8.36 49.90 -4.82
CA VAL A 271 -8.18 49.20 -6.11
C VAL A 271 -8.98 49.90 -7.23
N ILE A 272 -10.09 50.59 -6.92
CA ILE A 272 -10.92 51.28 -7.92
C ILE A 272 -10.33 52.65 -8.26
N GLU A 273 -9.69 53.33 -7.31
CA GLU A 273 -9.12 54.66 -7.46
C GLU A 273 -7.71 54.70 -8.03
N GLY A 274 -6.97 53.57 -8.08
CA GLY A 274 -5.64 53.42 -8.63
C GLY A 274 -5.62 52.80 -10.02
#